data_11cc9906e20f05dc2dcbce291846e453
#
_entry.id   11cc9906e20f05dc2dcbce291846e453
#
_cell.length_a   1.000
_cell.length_b   1.000
_cell.length_c   1.000
_cell.angle_alpha   90.00
_cell.angle_beta   90.00
_cell.angle_gamma   90.00
#
_symmetry.space_group_name_H-M   'P 1'
#
loop_
_entity.id
_entity.type
_entity.pdbx_description
1 polymer ?
#
loop_
_entity_poly.entity_id
_entity_poly.type
_entity_poly.pdbx_seq_one_letter_code
_entity_poly.pdbx_strand_id
1 'polypeptide(L)' 'MMTMMMMMMMMIIIIIIIIIIIIIIIIIIIV' A
#
# COMPACT_ATOMS: atom_id res chain seq x y z
N MET A 1 -20.97 11.48 0.07
CA MET A 1 -19.74 12.24 0.17
C MET A 1 -18.71 11.58 1.06
N MET A 2 -19.14 11.07 2.20
CA MET A 2 -18.23 10.30 3.05
C MET A 2 -17.74 9.01 2.38
N THR A 3 -18.57 8.43 1.52
CA THR A 3 -18.19 7.19 0.83
C THR A 3 -17.07 7.42 -0.18
N MET A 4 -17.01 8.57 -0.82
CA MET A 4 -15.94 8.88 -1.78
C MET A 4 -14.60 9.09 -1.07
N MET A 5 -14.62 9.77 0.07
CA MET A 5 -13.40 9.96 0.86
C MET A 5 -12.90 8.63 1.43
N MET A 6 -13.80 7.77 1.85
CA MET A 6 -13.42 6.45 2.36
C MET A 6 -12.82 5.58 1.26
N MET A 7 -13.36 5.64 0.05
CA MET A 7 -12.81 4.89 -1.07
C MET A 7 -11.42 5.39 -1.45
N MET A 8 -11.21 6.69 -1.45
CA MET A 8 -9.89 7.26 -1.74
C MET A 8 -8.88 6.88 -0.65
N MET A 9 -9.29 6.93 0.60
CA MET A 9 -8.40 6.52 1.70
C MET A 9 -8.07 5.04 1.63
N MET A 10 -9.03 4.21 1.28
CA MET A 10 -8.77 2.78 1.13
C MET A 10 -7.77 2.50 0.00
N MET A 11 -7.90 3.20 -1.12
CA MET A 11 -6.96 3.04 -2.22
C MET A 11 -5.55 3.44 -1.82
N ILE A 12 -5.42 4.54 -1.09
CA ILE A 12 -4.11 4.99 -0.64
C ILE A 12 -3.50 3.97 0.32
N ILE A 13 -4.29 3.44 1.24
CA ILE A 13 -3.81 2.44 2.19
C ILE A 13 -3.35 1.18 1.45
N ILE A 14 -4.10 0.74 0.46
CA ILE A 14 -3.74 -0.43 -0.32
C ILE A 14 -2.43 -0.20 -1.07
N ILE A 15 -2.26 0.98 -1.67
CA ILE A 15 -1.03 1.31 -2.37
C ILE A 15 0.16 1.31 -1.41
N ILE A 16 -0.01 1.87 -0.22
CA ILE A 16 1.06 1.89 0.78
C ILE A 16 1.43 0.46 1.19
N ILE A 17 0.45 -0.40 1.39
CA ILE A 17 0.70 -1.79 1.76
C ILE A 17 1.47 -2.51 0.65
N ILE A 18 1.10 -2.29 -0.60
CA ILE A 18 1.79 -2.91 -1.74
C ILE A 18 3.24 -2.44 -1.80
N ILE A 19 3.50 -1.16 -1.58
CA ILE A 19 4.85 -0.62 -1.60
C ILE A 19 5.68 -1.25 -0.48
N ILE A 20 5.12 -1.40 0.71
CA ILE A 20 5.82 -2.02 1.83
C ILE A 20 6.17 -3.47 1.52
N ILE A 21 5.26 -4.22 0.92
CA ILE A 21 5.49 -5.61 0.54
C ILE A 21 6.62 -5.70 -0.48
N ILE A 22 6.64 -4.82 -1.48
CA ILE A 22 7.69 -4.80 -2.49
C ILE A 22 9.05 -4.52 -1.86
N ILE A 23 9.11 -3.58 -0.92
CA ILE A 23 10.36 -3.26 -0.23
C ILE A 23 10.87 -4.46 0.56
N ILE A 24 9.98 -5.16 1.26
CA ILE A 24 10.35 -6.35 2.03
C ILE A 24 10.89 -7.44 1.09
N ILE A 25 10.25 -7.65 -0.05
CA ILE A 25 10.71 -8.65 -1.01
C ILE A 25 12.10 -8.29 -1.55
N ILE A 26 12.34 -7.01 -1.86
CA ILE A 26 13.63 -6.57 -2.34
C ILE A 26 14.71 -6.79 -1.28
N ILE A 27 14.40 -6.48 -0.03
CA ILE A 27 15.36 -6.70 1.07
C ILE A 27 15.68 -8.18 1.21
N ILE A 28 14.69 -9.05 1.12
CA ILE A 28 14.90 -10.49 1.23
C ILE A 28 15.77 -11.01 0.08
N ILE A 29 15.55 -10.49 -1.13
CA ILE A 29 16.34 -10.91 -2.30
C ILE A 29 17.78 -10.44 -2.19
N ILE A 30 18.00 -9.23 -1.64
CA ILE A 30 19.34 -8.68 -1.51
C ILE A 30 20.12 -9.36 -0.37
N VAL A 31 19.42 -9.69 0.69
CA VAL A 31 20.04 -10.37 1.83
C VAL A 31 20.08 -11.87 1.58
#